data_1195dd26ed542828aa2a3b41a29a0e91
#
_entry.id   1195dd26ed542828aa2a3b41a29a0e91
#
_cell.length_a   1.000
_cell.length_b   1.000
_cell.length_c   1.000
_cell.angle_alpha   90.00
_cell.angle_beta   90.00
_cell.angle_gamma   90.00
#
_symmetry.space_group_name_H-M   'P 1'
#
loop_
_entity.id
_entity.type
_entity.pdbx_description
1 polymer ?
#
loop_
_entity_poly.entity_id
_entity_poly.type
_entity_poly.pdbx_seq_one_letter_code
_entity_poly.pdbx_strand_id
1 'polypeptide(L)'
;MGISRKGFLKALGFGILASQAPPGWSAAVQKLERGGGGKLRIKDVEIYAFDIPLKQPFRISLGVHSDTKNVLVRVVTDSGLVGLGEACPFLPITGDTQDTILLMGRSIREMIKGRDPLAIDSLLGEIGHIVYSNPSIVAAFDMAFFDILGKAAGIPVFRLLGGDKATFETDITTGIDTPEKMAASAGERAARGYKSIKMKVGLDPDEDAARVQAVREAIGKAVRLRIDANQGWTVPQAITALRKMERFDVQFAEQPVVAWDIAGLKAVRAESPIPICADEAVFLPHDALKLIKAEACDYFNIKLMKAGGMTNSMRIAHIADAANIQCMVGCMLETRLALTAAAHVVASQRNIVFADLDSHGDLSIDPVVGGMTVTPSGELTVPEAPGLGVDIDPAFLKKLKKV
;
A
#
# COMPACT_ATOMS: atom_id res chain seq x y z
N MET A 1 -28.55 -39.65 12.88
CA MET A 1 -29.56 -38.58 13.10
C MET A 1 -28.81 -37.26 13.15
N GLY A 2 -28.85 -36.45 12.11
CA GLY A 2 -28.15 -35.17 12.03
C GLY A 2 -28.99 -34.08 12.68
N ILE A 3 -28.45 -33.43 13.70
CA ILE A 3 -29.07 -32.26 14.32
C ILE A 3 -28.93 -31.09 13.33
N SER A 4 -30.04 -30.51 12.90
CA SER A 4 -30.00 -29.34 12.02
C SER A 4 -29.35 -28.13 12.74
N ARG A 5 -28.68 -27.22 11.99
CA ARG A 5 -28.07 -26.00 12.53
C ARG A 5 -29.04 -25.19 13.43
N LYS A 6 -30.35 -25.17 13.12
CA LYS A 6 -31.39 -24.56 13.94
C LYS A 6 -31.64 -25.32 15.27
N GLY A 7 -31.49 -26.66 15.28
CA GLY A 7 -31.63 -27.49 16.49
C GLY A 7 -30.47 -27.31 17.46
N PHE A 8 -29.24 -27.14 16.93
CA PHE A 8 -28.03 -26.93 17.72
C PHE A 8 -28.06 -25.56 18.44
N LEU A 9 -28.50 -24.51 17.78
CA LEU A 9 -28.60 -23.17 18.38
C LEU A 9 -29.71 -23.08 19.46
N LYS A 10 -30.80 -23.86 19.33
CA LYS A 10 -31.83 -23.99 20.38
C LYS A 10 -31.35 -24.77 21.59
N ALA A 11 -30.49 -25.77 21.40
CA ALA A 11 -29.93 -26.59 22.49
C ALA A 11 -28.91 -25.85 23.36
N LEU A 12 -28.29 -24.74 22.85
CA LEU A 12 -27.32 -23.90 23.58
C LEU A 12 -27.96 -22.77 24.40
N GLY A 13 -29.30 -22.71 24.56
CA GLY A 13 -29.96 -21.75 25.47
C GLY A 13 -29.90 -20.28 24.97
N PHE A 14 -29.56 -20.03 23.72
CA PHE A 14 -29.47 -18.69 23.17
C PHE A 14 -30.80 -17.92 23.04
N GLY A 15 -31.91 -18.55 23.40
CA GLY A 15 -33.25 -17.95 23.41
C GLY A 15 -33.50 -16.94 24.54
N ILE A 16 -32.65 -16.85 25.55
CA ILE A 16 -32.90 -16.01 26.76
C ILE A 16 -31.97 -14.77 26.77
N LEU A 17 -30.89 -14.75 25.99
CA LEU A 17 -29.95 -13.61 25.95
C LEU A 17 -30.35 -12.46 25.00
N ALA A 18 -31.37 -12.64 24.17
CA ALA A 18 -31.81 -11.60 23.22
C ALA A 18 -32.51 -10.40 23.90
N SER A 19 -32.94 -10.54 25.15
CA SER A 19 -33.63 -9.45 25.90
C SER A 19 -32.68 -8.51 26.65
N GLN A 20 -31.37 -8.81 26.70
CA GLN A 20 -30.34 -8.00 27.37
C GLN A 20 -29.23 -7.50 26.44
N ALA A 21 -29.38 -7.66 25.13
CA ALA A 21 -28.44 -7.11 24.16
C ALA A 21 -28.55 -5.57 24.10
N PRO A 22 -27.40 -4.84 24.02
CA PRO A 22 -27.42 -3.38 23.86
C PRO A 22 -28.28 -2.95 22.65
N PRO A 23 -28.90 -1.76 22.66
CA PRO A 23 -29.87 -1.32 21.62
C PRO A 23 -29.39 -1.30 20.18
N GLY A 24 -28.10 -1.54 19.92
CA GLY A 24 -27.54 -1.66 18.55
C GLY A 24 -27.42 -3.10 18.02
N TRP A 25 -27.38 -4.10 18.90
CA TRP A 25 -27.15 -5.50 18.49
C TRP A 25 -28.34 -6.15 17.80
N SER A 26 -29.56 -5.83 18.27
CA SER A 26 -30.78 -6.35 17.63
C SER A 26 -30.96 -5.84 16.20
N ALA A 27 -30.56 -4.58 15.91
CA ALA A 27 -30.60 -4.01 14.58
C ALA A 27 -29.55 -4.64 13.64
N ALA A 28 -28.35 -4.91 14.15
CA ALA A 28 -27.28 -5.57 13.38
C ALA A 28 -27.63 -7.03 13.07
N VAL A 29 -28.12 -7.79 14.05
CA VAL A 29 -28.58 -9.18 13.86
C VAL A 29 -29.81 -9.23 12.95
N GLN A 30 -30.76 -8.31 13.09
CA GLN A 30 -31.92 -8.20 12.19
C GLN A 30 -31.54 -7.77 10.79
N LYS A 31 -30.47 -6.96 10.61
CA LYS A 31 -29.93 -6.60 9.30
C LYS A 31 -29.22 -7.77 8.64
N LEU A 32 -28.52 -8.62 9.40
CA LEU A 32 -27.96 -9.89 8.95
C LEU A 32 -29.04 -10.92 8.61
N GLU A 33 -30.15 -10.96 9.37
CA GLU A 33 -31.30 -11.85 9.09
C GLU A 33 -32.21 -11.35 7.97
N ARG A 34 -32.34 -10.02 7.79
CA ARG A 34 -33.12 -9.36 6.71
C ARG A 34 -32.32 -9.21 5.41
N GLY A 35 -31.00 -9.37 5.45
CA GLY A 35 -30.20 -9.62 4.25
C GLY A 35 -30.69 -10.91 3.62
N GLY A 36 -31.84 -10.84 2.98
CA GLY A 36 -32.48 -11.96 2.30
C GLY A 36 -31.43 -12.65 1.43
N GLY A 37 -31.33 -13.98 1.51
CA GLY A 37 -30.29 -14.83 0.97
C GLY A 37 -30.01 -14.76 -0.54
N GLY A 38 -30.04 -13.62 -1.14
CA GLY A 38 -29.51 -13.34 -2.47
C GLY A 38 -28.00 -13.08 -2.35
N LYS A 39 -27.19 -13.94 -2.95
CA LYS A 39 -25.74 -13.70 -3.09
C LYS A 39 -25.55 -12.39 -3.86
N LEU A 40 -24.79 -11.44 -3.28
CA LEU A 40 -24.36 -10.23 -3.97
C LEU A 40 -23.62 -10.62 -5.27
N ARG A 41 -23.93 -9.93 -6.37
CA ARG A 41 -23.36 -10.23 -7.69
C ARG A 41 -22.71 -9.02 -8.30
N ILE A 42 -21.56 -9.21 -8.92
CA ILE A 42 -20.93 -8.21 -9.77
C ILE A 42 -21.78 -8.02 -11.01
N LYS A 43 -22.42 -6.86 -11.14
CA LYS A 43 -23.27 -6.48 -12.28
C LYS A 43 -22.42 -5.98 -13.45
N ASP A 44 -21.46 -5.11 -13.17
CA ASP A 44 -20.56 -4.52 -14.17
C ASP A 44 -19.22 -4.12 -13.52
N VAL A 45 -18.22 -3.90 -14.35
CA VAL A 45 -16.95 -3.32 -13.98
C VAL A 45 -16.64 -2.18 -14.93
N GLU A 46 -16.36 -1.01 -14.38
CA GLU A 46 -15.99 0.18 -15.13
C GLU A 46 -14.50 0.44 -14.90
N ILE A 47 -13.78 0.65 -16.00
CA ILE A 47 -12.34 0.88 -16.00
C ILE A 47 -12.05 2.19 -16.71
N TYR A 48 -11.23 3.04 -16.09
CA TYR A 48 -10.90 4.37 -16.61
C TYR A 48 -9.40 4.60 -16.49
N ALA A 49 -8.77 5.01 -17.61
CA ALA A 49 -7.40 5.53 -17.59
C ALA A 49 -7.40 7.01 -17.19
N PHE A 50 -6.42 7.40 -16.40
CA PHE A 50 -6.20 8.81 -16.08
C PHE A 50 -4.73 9.10 -15.79
N ASP A 51 -4.31 10.30 -16.18
CA ASP A 51 -2.97 10.82 -15.98
C ASP A 51 -3.05 12.08 -15.13
N ILE A 52 -2.18 12.17 -14.12
CA ILE A 52 -2.06 13.38 -13.30
C ILE A 52 -0.62 13.85 -13.34
N PRO A 53 -0.36 15.08 -13.82
CA PRO A 53 0.97 15.67 -13.74
C PRO A 53 1.45 15.82 -12.30
N LEU A 54 2.74 15.65 -12.07
CA LEU A 54 3.36 16.02 -10.80
C LEU A 54 3.54 17.54 -10.73
N LYS A 55 3.50 18.10 -9.52
CA LYS A 55 3.79 19.51 -9.28
C LYS A 55 5.21 19.89 -9.69
N GLN A 56 6.14 18.95 -9.52
CA GLN A 56 7.54 19.05 -9.94
C GLN A 56 8.04 17.66 -10.38
N PRO A 57 8.98 17.57 -11.33
CA PRO A 57 9.60 16.30 -11.69
C PRO A 57 10.23 15.62 -10.47
N PHE A 58 9.97 14.33 -10.30
CA PHE A 58 10.49 13.50 -9.21
C PHE A 58 11.59 12.58 -9.74
N ARG A 59 12.81 12.71 -9.18
CA ARG A 59 13.98 11.94 -9.61
C ARG A 59 14.36 10.89 -8.58
N ILE A 60 14.53 9.66 -9.07
CA ILE A 60 15.10 8.51 -8.36
C ILE A 60 16.30 7.96 -9.16
N SER A 61 17.01 6.95 -8.66
CA SER A 61 18.12 6.31 -9.40
C SER A 61 17.69 5.70 -10.74
N LEU A 62 16.42 5.26 -10.86
CA LEU A 62 15.85 4.64 -12.07
C LEU A 62 15.30 5.65 -13.10
N GLY A 63 15.37 6.96 -12.85
CA GLY A 63 14.95 7.96 -13.81
C GLY A 63 14.21 9.16 -13.21
N VAL A 64 13.59 9.95 -14.11
CA VAL A 64 12.81 11.16 -13.77
C VAL A 64 11.37 10.95 -14.21
N HIS A 65 10.42 11.23 -13.34
CA HIS A 65 8.98 11.09 -13.55
C HIS A 65 8.31 12.46 -13.44
N SER A 66 7.39 12.75 -14.34
CA SER A 66 6.68 14.04 -14.41
C SER A 66 5.16 13.92 -14.34
N ASP A 67 4.65 12.70 -14.44
CA ASP A 67 3.22 12.38 -14.32
C ASP A 67 3.03 10.97 -13.76
N THR A 68 1.80 10.64 -13.38
CA THR A 68 1.36 9.28 -13.08
C THR A 68 0.41 8.78 -14.17
N LYS A 69 0.45 7.47 -14.46
CA LYS A 69 -0.33 6.77 -15.49
C LYS A 69 -1.26 5.74 -14.84
N ASN A 70 -2.26 6.22 -14.11
CA ASN A 70 -3.08 5.37 -13.26
C ASN A 70 -4.35 4.86 -13.95
N VAL A 71 -4.96 3.85 -13.37
CA VAL A 71 -6.24 3.27 -13.81
C VAL A 71 -7.17 3.14 -12.62
N LEU A 72 -8.37 3.71 -12.75
CA LEU A 72 -9.47 3.54 -11.80
C LEU A 72 -10.29 2.31 -12.18
N VAL A 73 -10.55 1.45 -11.21
CA VAL A 73 -11.48 0.32 -11.30
C VAL A 73 -12.68 0.58 -10.39
N ARG A 74 -13.89 0.47 -10.95
CA ARG A 74 -15.15 0.53 -10.22
C ARG A 74 -15.92 -0.77 -10.42
N VAL A 75 -16.05 -1.57 -9.37
CA VAL A 75 -16.82 -2.82 -9.38
C VAL A 75 -18.23 -2.50 -8.90
N VAL A 76 -19.21 -2.61 -9.79
CA VAL A 76 -20.62 -2.30 -9.54
C VAL A 76 -21.40 -3.57 -9.26
N THR A 77 -22.12 -3.63 -8.15
CA THR A 77 -22.94 -4.78 -7.76
C THR A 77 -24.41 -4.63 -8.18
N ASP A 78 -25.15 -5.71 -8.17
CA ASP A 78 -26.61 -5.75 -8.42
C ASP A 78 -27.44 -5.02 -7.34
N SER A 79 -26.88 -4.88 -6.12
CA SER A 79 -27.48 -4.11 -5.03
C SER A 79 -27.22 -2.60 -5.12
N GLY A 80 -26.39 -2.16 -6.08
CA GLY A 80 -25.98 -0.77 -6.24
C GLY A 80 -24.75 -0.38 -5.40
N LEU A 81 -24.16 -1.28 -4.62
CA LEU A 81 -22.85 -1.03 -4.01
C LEU A 81 -21.77 -0.92 -5.08
N VAL A 82 -20.87 0.03 -4.92
CA VAL A 82 -19.72 0.23 -5.80
C VAL A 82 -18.45 0.13 -4.98
N GLY A 83 -17.55 -0.76 -5.37
CA GLY A 83 -16.19 -0.83 -4.85
C GLY A 83 -15.22 -0.10 -5.74
N LEU A 84 -14.28 0.59 -5.13
CA LEU A 84 -13.27 1.41 -5.80
C LEU A 84 -11.88 0.83 -5.60
N GLY A 85 -11.07 0.87 -6.64
CA GLY A 85 -9.65 0.54 -6.57
C GLY A 85 -8.86 1.29 -7.64
N GLU A 86 -7.59 1.44 -7.40
CA GLU A 86 -6.65 2.15 -8.25
C GLU A 86 -5.46 1.25 -8.57
N ALA A 87 -5.07 1.21 -9.84
CA ALA A 87 -3.81 0.67 -10.28
C ALA A 87 -2.86 1.80 -10.64
N CYS A 88 -1.65 1.76 -10.10
CA CYS A 88 -0.58 2.70 -10.39
C CYS A 88 0.65 1.92 -10.89
N PRO A 89 0.75 1.64 -12.20
CA PRO A 89 1.88 0.94 -12.77
C PRO A 89 3.12 1.83 -12.70
N PHE A 90 4.26 1.21 -12.43
CA PHE A 90 5.55 1.90 -12.43
C PHE A 90 6.56 1.03 -13.17
N LEU A 91 6.68 1.25 -14.48
CA LEU A 91 7.39 0.36 -15.42
C LEU A 91 8.77 -0.11 -14.92
N PRO A 92 9.65 0.76 -14.35
CA PRO A 92 10.96 0.32 -13.89
C PRO A 92 10.93 -0.66 -12.70
N ILE A 93 9.81 -0.74 -11.96
CA ILE A 93 9.65 -1.56 -10.76
C ILE A 93 8.63 -2.66 -10.98
N THR A 94 7.37 -2.31 -11.33
CA THR A 94 6.28 -3.29 -11.47
C THR A 94 6.31 -4.03 -12.81
N GLY A 95 6.99 -3.47 -13.82
CA GLY A 95 7.09 -4.07 -15.15
C GLY A 95 5.82 -3.94 -16.00
N ASP A 96 4.78 -3.34 -15.47
CA ASP A 96 3.52 -3.07 -16.17
C ASP A 96 3.43 -1.59 -16.63
N THR A 97 2.57 -1.35 -17.61
CA THR A 97 2.24 -0.03 -18.14
C THR A 97 0.73 0.20 -18.07
N GLN A 98 0.28 1.44 -18.22
CA GLN A 98 -1.15 1.74 -18.27
C GLN A 98 -1.86 0.90 -19.34
N ASP A 99 -1.28 0.73 -20.53
CA ASP A 99 -1.88 -0.06 -21.62
C ASP A 99 -1.99 -1.55 -21.27
N THR A 100 -0.95 -2.14 -20.67
CA THR A 100 -0.99 -3.55 -20.28
C THR A 100 -2.02 -3.81 -19.19
N ILE A 101 -2.11 -2.93 -18.18
CA ILE A 101 -3.08 -3.09 -17.10
C ILE A 101 -4.52 -2.84 -17.55
N LEU A 102 -4.75 -1.95 -18.55
CA LEU A 102 -6.06 -1.78 -19.17
C LEU A 102 -6.51 -3.05 -19.91
N LEU A 103 -5.60 -3.67 -20.67
CA LEU A 103 -5.89 -4.93 -21.37
C LEU A 103 -6.23 -6.05 -20.36
N MET A 104 -5.41 -6.22 -19.32
CA MET A 104 -5.66 -7.22 -18.28
C MET A 104 -6.96 -6.92 -17.51
N GLY A 105 -7.23 -5.66 -17.21
CA GLY A 105 -8.46 -5.23 -16.55
C GLY A 105 -9.73 -5.61 -17.33
N ARG A 106 -9.72 -5.50 -18.68
CA ARG A 106 -10.82 -5.98 -19.53
C ARG A 106 -11.02 -7.49 -19.41
N SER A 107 -9.95 -8.27 -19.42
CA SER A 107 -10.01 -9.73 -19.28
C SER A 107 -10.57 -10.12 -17.91
N ILE A 108 -10.12 -9.48 -16.84
CA ILE A 108 -10.63 -9.68 -15.47
C ILE A 108 -12.13 -9.32 -15.42
N ARG A 109 -12.53 -8.17 -15.98
CA ARG A 109 -13.93 -7.72 -16.03
C ARG A 109 -14.88 -8.81 -16.59
N GLU A 110 -14.53 -9.39 -17.73
CA GLU A 110 -15.39 -10.41 -18.36
C GLU A 110 -15.46 -11.69 -17.51
N MET A 111 -14.38 -12.08 -16.84
CA MET A 111 -14.32 -13.27 -16.00
C MET A 111 -15.15 -13.14 -14.72
N ILE A 112 -15.16 -11.96 -14.07
CA ILE A 112 -15.77 -11.79 -12.75
C ILE A 112 -17.24 -11.37 -12.79
N LYS A 113 -17.80 -11.02 -13.94
CA LYS A 113 -19.24 -10.69 -14.08
C LYS A 113 -20.11 -11.82 -13.55
N GLY A 114 -21.15 -11.48 -12.78
CA GLY A 114 -22.05 -12.43 -12.14
C GLY A 114 -21.49 -13.18 -10.95
N ARG A 115 -20.20 -12.97 -10.60
CA ARG A 115 -19.56 -13.60 -9.45
C ARG A 115 -19.91 -12.86 -8.15
N ASP A 116 -19.67 -13.50 -7.04
CA ASP A 116 -19.84 -12.92 -5.71
C ASP A 116 -18.60 -12.10 -5.32
N PRO A 117 -18.68 -10.75 -5.19
CA PRO A 117 -17.51 -9.91 -4.86
C PRO A 117 -16.97 -10.16 -3.46
N LEU A 118 -17.72 -10.83 -2.58
CA LEU A 118 -17.28 -11.15 -1.21
C LEU A 118 -16.44 -12.43 -1.16
N ALA A 119 -16.38 -13.21 -2.25
CA ALA A 119 -15.52 -14.38 -2.37
C ALA A 119 -14.09 -14.00 -2.81
N ILE A 120 -13.47 -13.06 -2.08
CA ILE A 120 -12.22 -12.38 -2.46
C ILE A 120 -11.10 -13.36 -2.78
N ASP A 121 -10.82 -14.30 -1.89
CA ASP A 121 -9.73 -15.28 -2.07
C ASP A 121 -9.92 -16.14 -3.33
N SER A 122 -11.16 -16.59 -3.59
CA SER A 122 -11.49 -17.35 -4.81
C SER A 122 -11.31 -16.50 -6.08
N LEU A 123 -11.80 -15.24 -6.06
CA LEU A 123 -11.68 -14.34 -7.20
C LEU A 123 -10.22 -14.02 -7.50
N LEU A 124 -9.42 -13.72 -6.49
CA LEU A 124 -7.99 -13.44 -6.66
C LEU A 124 -7.21 -14.68 -7.14
N GLY A 125 -7.59 -15.88 -6.67
CA GLY A 125 -7.04 -17.14 -7.18
C GLY A 125 -7.31 -17.31 -8.68
N GLU A 126 -8.55 -17.08 -9.13
CA GLU A 126 -8.92 -17.17 -10.55
C GLU A 126 -8.24 -16.06 -11.39
N ILE A 127 -8.16 -14.82 -10.88
CA ILE A 127 -7.41 -13.73 -11.52
C ILE A 127 -5.95 -14.14 -11.69
N GLY A 128 -5.32 -14.73 -10.68
CA GLY A 128 -3.95 -15.19 -10.72
C GLY A 128 -3.65 -16.27 -11.75
N HIS A 129 -4.68 -17.00 -12.20
CA HIS A 129 -4.53 -17.98 -13.30
C HIS A 129 -4.48 -17.33 -14.69
N ILE A 130 -5.07 -16.14 -14.87
CA ILE A 130 -5.13 -15.47 -16.18
C ILE A 130 -4.18 -14.27 -16.28
N VAL A 131 -3.76 -13.70 -15.13
CA VAL A 131 -2.86 -12.55 -15.06
C VAL A 131 -1.58 -12.97 -14.36
N TYR A 132 -0.53 -13.18 -15.17
CA TYR A 132 0.81 -13.39 -14.66
C TYR A 132 1.59 -12.07 -14.73
N SER A 133 2.20 -11.66 -13.64
CA SER A 133 2.85 -10.32 -13.51
C SER A 133 1.90 -9.20 -13.97
N ASN A 134 1.75 -8.13 -13.60
CA ASN A 134 0.85 -6.99 -13.68
C ASN A 134 0.12 -6.83 -12.34
N PRO A 135 0.90 -6.71 -11.26
CA PRO A 135 0.33 -6.70 -9.92
C PRO A 135 -0.54 -5.47 -9.67
N SER A 136 -0.29 -4.34 -10.38
CA SER A 136 -1.03 -3.10 -10.15
C SER A 136 -2.51 -3.23 -10.45
N ILE A 137 -2.89 -3.92 -11.55
CA ILE A 137 -4.31 -4.11 -11.86
C ILE A 137 -4.98 -5.11 -10.90
N VAL A 138 -4.26 -6.13 -10.47
CA VAL A 138 -4.76 -7.08 -9.45
C VAL A 138 -5.04 -6.33 -8.15
N ALA A 139 -4.13 -5.40 -7.75
CA ALA A 139 -4.31 -4.55 -6.59
C ALA A 139 -5.59 -3.71 -6.66
N ALA A 140 -5.90 -3.13 -7.83
CA ALA A 140 -7.12 -2.35 -8.01
C ALA A 140 -8.40 -3.18 -7.80
N PHE A 141 -8.44 -4.41 -8.32
CA PHE A 141 -9.59 -5.30 -8.09
C PHE A 141 -9.68 -5.75 -6.62
N ASP A 142 -8.58 -6.11 -6.01
CA ASP A 142 -8.52 -6.50 -4.60
C ASP A 142 -9.02 -5.38 -3.68
N MET A 143 -8.57 -4.14 -3.87
CA MET A 143 -9.07 -2.97 -3.15
C MET A 143 -10.58 -2.79 -3.34
N ALA A 144 -11.09 -2.90 -4.58
CA ALA A 144 -12.51 -2.75 -4.87
C ALA A 144 -13.35 -3.83 -4.17
N PHE A 145 -12.85 -5.05 -4.05
CA PHE A 145 -13.54 -6.12 -3.33
C PHE A 145 -13.58 -5.86 -1.82
N PHE A 146 -12.47 -5.41 -1.22
CA PHE A 146 -12.46 -5.01 0.19
C PHE A 146 -13.35 -3.80 0.47
N ASP A 147 -13.42 -2.84 -0.44
CA ASP A 147 -14.31 -1.70 -0.33
C ASP A 147 -15.79 -2.14 -0.32
N ILE A 148 -16.18 -3.06 -1.22
CA ILE A 148 -17.52 -3.68 -1.22
C ILE A 148 -17.76 -4.44 0.08
N LEU A 149 -16.80 -5.23 0.54
CA LEU A 149 -16.93 -6.02 1.77
C LEU A 149 -17.19 -5.10 2.97
N GLY A 150 -16.42 -4.03 3.12
CA GLY A 150 -16.59 -3.05 4.20
C GLY A 150 -17.92 -2.30 4.11
N LYS A 151 -18.34 -1.89 2.91
CA LYS A 151 -19.64 -1.24 2.66
C LYS A 151 -20.81 -2.19 2.95
N ALA A 152 -20.71 -3.45 2.55
CA ALA A 152 -21.73 -4.47 2.82
C ALA A 152 -21.83 -4.79 4.32
N ALA A 153 -20.70 -4.83 5.03
CA ALA A 153 -20.65 -5.04 6.48
C ALA A 153 -21.03 -3.79 7.29
N GLY A 154 -20.96 -2.59 6.69
CA GLY A 154 -21.24 -1.32 7.36
C GLY A 154 -20.12 -0.83 8.27
N ILE A 155 -18.87 -1.29 8.06
CA ILE A 155 -17.70 -0.94 8.88
C ILE A 155 -16.48 -0.62 7.99
N PRO A 156 -15.51 0.17 8.50
CA PRO A 156 -14.29 0.45 7.76
C PRO A 156 -13.41 -0.80 7.62
N VAL A 157 -12.66 -0.86 6.50
CA VAL A 157 -11.87 -2.05 6.16
C VAL A 157 -10.84 -2.39 7.24
N PHE A 158 -10.13 -1.43 7.82
CA PHE A 158 -9.14 -1.74 8.86
C PHE A 158 -9.75 -2.44 10.08
N ARG A 159 -11.00 -2.12 10.44
CA ARG A 159 -11.74 -2.82 11.52
C ARG A 159 -12.11 -4.25 11.13
N LEU A 160 -12.50 -4.48 9.86
CA LEU A 160 -12.71 -5.84 9.33
C LEU A 160 -11.46 -6.70 9.43
N LEU A 161 -10.29 -6.07 9.25
CA LEU A 161 -8.99 -6.73 9.32
C LEU A 161 -8.45 -6.85 10.77
N GLY A 162 -9.24 -6.44 11.77
CA GLY A 162 -8.88 -6.55 13.19
C GLY A 162 -8.04 -5.41 13.74
N GLY A 163 -7.88 -4.32 12.99
CA GLY A 163 -7.12 -3.14 13.40
C GLY A 163 -7.90 -2.24 14.36
N ASP A 164 -7.16 -1.50 15.17
CA ASP A 164 -7.68 -0.51 16.12
C ASP A 164 -6.98 0.87 16.02
N LYS A 165 -5.86 0.94 15.29
CA LYS A 165 -5.00 2.12 15.17
C LYS A 165 -5.41 2.97 13.97
N ALA A 166 -6.30 3.94 14.20
CA ALA A 166 -6.78 4.84 13.13
C ALA A 166 -5.79 5.94 12.74
N THR A 167 -4.78 6.25 13.56
CA THR A 167 -3.83 7.34 13.35
C THR A 167 -2.39 6.86 13.53
N PHE A 168 -1.50 7.28 12.62
CA PHE A 168 -0.06 6.98 12.65
C PHE A 168 0.73 8.03 11.86
N GLU A 169 2.06 8.03 11.96
CA GLU A 169 2.95 8.94 11.22
C GLU A 169 3.31 8.34 9.86
N THR A 170 3.33 9.16 8.80
CA THR A 170 4.02 8.87 7.54
C THR A 170 5.30 9.69 7.44
N ASP A 171 6.30 9.18 6.72
CA ASP A 171 7.43 10.01 6.32
C ASP A 171 7.05 10.88 5.10
N ILE A 172 8.03 11.66 4.64
CA ILE A 172 7.93 12.43 3.41
C ILE A 172 9.24 12.31 2.62
N THR A 173 9.12 12.05 1.31
CA THR A 173 10.24 11.71 0.45
C THR A 173 10.81 12.94 -0.26
N THR A 174 12.15 13.05 -0.28
CA THR A 174 12.90 14.01 -1.10
C THR A 174 13.57 13.27 -2.26
N GLY A 175 13.26 13.67 -3.50
CA GLY A 175 13.91 13.14 -4.71
C GLY A 175 15.40 13.54 -4.81
N ILE A 176 16.15 12.90 -5.74
CA ILE A 176 17.57 13.19 -5.94
C ILE A 176 17.77 14.58 -6.57
N ASP A 177 18.56 15.43 -5.92
CA ASP A 177 19.03 16.72 -6.44
C ASP A 177 20.43 17.02 -5.85
N THR A 178 20.90 18.27 -5.92
CA THR A 178 22.13 18.68 -5.25
C THR A 178 21.98 18.61 -3.71
N PRO A 179 23.07 18.42 -2.95
CA PRO A 179 23.02 18.39 -1.49
C PRO A 179 22.29 19.58 -0.88
N GLU A 180 22.53 20.80 -1.39
CA GLU A 180 21.94 22.05 -0.89
C GLU A 180 20.42 22.08 -1.08
N LYS A 181 19.91 21.67 -2.26
CA LYS A 181 18.48 21.64 -2.54
C LYS A 181 17.78 20.57 -1.71
N MET A 182 18.40 19.39 -1.57
CA MET A 182 17.85 18.32 -0.74
C MET A 182 17.82 18.73 0.73
N ALA A 183 18.87 19.37 1.24
CA ALA A 183 18.92 19.90 2.59
C ALA A 183 17.84 20.97 2.83
N ALA A 184 17.68 21.92 1.91
CA ALA A 184 16.64 22.95 2.00
C ALA A 184 15.24 22.34 2.04
N SER A 185 14.94 21.41 1.12
CA SER A 185 13.64 20.71 1.07
C SER A 185 13.38 19.89 2.33
N ALA A 186 14.36 19.13 2.82
CA ALA A 186 14.22 18.34 4.03
C ALA A 186 14.07 19.22 5.28
N GLY A 187 14.84 20.32 5.37
CA GLY A 187 14.75 21.30 6.46
C GLY A 187 13.37 21.96 6.54
N GLU A 188 12.79 22.35 5.40
CA GLU A 188 11.42 22.87 5.36
C GLU A 188 10.40 21.85 5.89
N ARG A 189 10.50 20.58 5.49
CA ARG A 189 9.62 19.50 5.94
C ARG A 189 9.79 19.24 7.45
N ALA A 190 11.02 19.23 7.94
CA ALA A 190 11.30 19.10 9.36
C ALA A 190 10.71 20.27 10.18
N ALA A 191 10.82 21.50 9.66
CA ALA A 191 10.23 22.70 10.27
C ALA A 191 8.69 22.65 10.30
N ARG A 192 8.04 21.97 9.33
CA ARG A 192 6.60 21.69 9.33
C ARG A 192 6.18 20.61 10.34
N GLY A 193 7.13 19.94 10.98
CA GLY A 193 6.89 18.99 12.06
C GLY A 193 6.95 17.52 11.67
N TYR A 194 7.36 17.17 10.44
CA TYR A 194 7.58 15.78 10.07
C TYR A 194 8.61 15.12 10.98
N LYS A 195 8.30 13.92 11.46
CA LYS A 195 9.16 13.15 12.37
C LYS A 195 10.13 12.22 11.64
N SER A 196 9.90 12.00 10.36
CA SER A 196 10.74 11.14 9.51
C SER A 196 10.85 11.76 8.12
N ILE A 197 12.07 11.81 7.60
CA ILE A 197 12.38 12.22 6.23
C ILE A 197 12.98 11.01 5.52
N LYS A 198 12.45 10.70 4.35
CA LYS A 198 13.04 9.76 3.40
C LYS A 198 13.74 10.54 2.30
N MET A 199 14.90 10.11 1.86
CA MET A 199 15.59 10.73 0.74
C MET A 199 16.07 9.68 -0.26
N LYS A 200 15.99 10.02 -1.54
CA LYS A 200 16.48 9.18 -2.62
C LYS A 200 17.99 9.36 -2.80
N VAL A 201 18.67 8.23 -3.01
CA VAL A 201 20.11 8.09 -3.26
C VAL A 201 20.33 7.06 -4.39
N GLY A 202 21.50 6.48 -4.54
CA GLY A 202 21.73 5.37 -5.48
C GLY A 202 22.42 5.80 -6.78
N LEU A 203 23.18 6.89 -6.77
CA LEU A 203 23.98 7.32 -7.91
C LEU A 203 25.47 7.02 -7.68
N ASP A 204 26.13 7.83 -6.92
CA ASP A 204 27.55 7.70 -6.59
C ASP A 204 27.73 7.70 -5.07
N PRO A 205 28.51 6.76 -4.49
CA PRO A 205 28.68 6.63 -3.05
C PRO A 205 29.19 7.88 -2.34
N ASP A 206 30.06 8.67 -2.98
CA ASP A 206 30.63 9.89 -2.38
C ASP A 206 29.64 11.04 -2.44
N GLU A 207 29.00 11.24 -3.58
CA GLU A 207 27.95 12.27 -3.74
C GLU A 207 26.74 11.96 -2.85
N ASP A 208 26.32 10.68 -2.76
CA ASP A 208 25.21 10.26 -1.93
C ASP A 208 25.52 10.46 -0.43
N ALA A 209 26.76 10.18 0.02
CA ALA A 209 27.17 10.49 1.38
C ALA A 209 27.15 12.00 1.67
N ALA A 210 27.55 12.84 0.71
CA ALA A 210 27.48 14.30 0.83
C ALA A 210 26.02 14.78 0.90
N ARG A 211 25.08 14.21 0.11
CA ARG A 211 23.64 14.48 0.17
C ARG A 211 23.06 14.13 1.55
N VAL A 212 23.40 12.95 2.08
CA VAL A 212 22.95 12.47 3.39
C VAL A 212 23.48 13.36 4.50
N GLN A 213 24.76 13.78 4.43
CA GLN A 213 25.35 14.73 5.37
C GLN A 213 24.59 16.05 5.40
N ALA A 214 24.40 16.67 4.24
CA ALA A 214 23.72 17.96 4.13
C ALA A 214 22.27 17.90 4.67
N VAL A 215 21.54 16.84 4.35
CA VAL A 215 20.17 16.61 4.86
C VAL A 215 20.19 16.41 6.37
N ARG A 216 21.10 15.58 6.92
CA ARG A 216 21.20 15.35 8.38
C ARG A 216 21.51 16.64 9.14
N GLU A 217 22.40 17.47 8.61
CA GLU A 217 22.72 18.78 9.20
C GLU A 217 21.50 19.70 9.21
N ALA A 218 20.70 19.70 8.13
CA ALA A 218 19.50 20.54 8.02
C ALA A 218 18.34 20.10 8.93
N ILE A 219 18.11 18.80 9.08
CA ILE A 219 16.97 18.28 9.88
C ILE A 219 17.31 18.05 11.36
N GLY A 220 18.59 18.10 11.73
CA GLY A 220 19.04 17.82 13.11
C GLY A 220 18.87 16.34 13.50
N LYS A 221 19.20 15.99 14.75
CA LYS A 221 19.19 14.61 15.26
C LYS A 221 17.80 14.10 15.67
N ALA A 222 16.84 14.99 15.92
CA ALA A 222 15.52 14.61 16.41
C ALA A 222 14.63 13.99 15.33
N VAL A 223 14.88 14.29 14.05
CA VAL A 223 14.13 13.78 12.91
C VAL A 223 14.81 12.51 12.39
N ARG A 224 14.02 11.43 12.24
CA ARG A 224 14.51 10.17 11.67
C ARG A 224 14.83 10.35 10.19
N LEU A 225 15.96 9.81 9.76
CA LEU A 225 16.41 9.85 8.38
C LEU A 225 16.41 8.44 7.79
N ARG A 226 15.76 8.26 6.66
CA ARG A 226 15.73 7.04 5.86
C ARG A 226 16.32 7.33 4.49
N ILE A 227 16.99 6.36 3.90
CA ILE A 227 17.53 6.48 2.55
C ILE A 227 16.98 5.37 1.66
N ASP A 228 16.80 5.65 0.37
CA ASP A 228 16.33 4.69 -0.62
C ASP A 228 17.16 4.81 -1.89
N ALA A 229 17.88 3.75 -2.20
CA ALA A 229 18.76 3.69 -3.36
C ALA A 229 18.06 3.18 -4.62
N ASN A 230 16.84 2.66 -4.53
CA ASN A 230 16.09 2.08 -5.65
C ASN A 230 16.98 1.24 -6.57
N GLN A 231 17.72 0.28 -6.01
CA GLN A 231 18.58 -0.64 -6.75
C GLN A 231 19.82 0.02 -7.41
N GLY A 232 20.17 1.25 -7.08
CA GLY A 232 21.13 2.06 -7.84
C GLY A 232 22.59 1.69 -7.64
N TRP A 233 22.94 0.91 -6.61
CA TRP A 233 24.34 0.55 -6.35
C TRP A 233 24.65 -0.90 -6.71
N THR A 234 25.91 -1.15 -7.06
CA THR A 234 26.51 -2.49 -7.00
C THR A 234 26.80 -2.87 -5.54
N VAL A 235 27.00 -4.15 -5.24
CA VAL A 235 27.33 -4.62 -3.88
C VAL A 235 28.51 -3.86 -3.25
N PRO A 236 29.69 -3.71 -3.92
CA PRO A 236 30.80 -2.92 -3.37
C PRO A 236 30.47 -1.44 -3.15
N GLN A 237 29.69 -0.84 -4.06
CA GLN A 237 29.25 0.55 -3.92
C GLN A 237 28.31 0.74 -2.73
N ALA A 238 27.33 -0.17 -2.55
CA ALA A 238 26.41 -0.15 -1.43
C ALA A 238 27.16 -0.23 -0.09
N ILE A 239 28.08 -1.19 0.06
CA ILE A 239 28.90 -1.34 1.28
C ILE A 239 29.71 -0.07 1.54
N THR A 240 30.34 0.49 0.49
CA THR A 240 31.13 1.73 0.60
C THR A 240 30.27 2.92 1.02
N ALA A 241 29.11 3.12 0.38
CA ALA A 241 28.19 4.20 0.67
C ALA A 241 27.68 4.11 2.12
N LEU A 242 27.19 2.92 2.53
CA LEU A 242 26.59 2.74 3.85
C LEU A 242 27.60 2.91 4.99
N ARG A 243 28.86 2.46 4.80
CA ARG A 243 29.95 2.73 5.77
C ARG A 243 30.27 4.22 5.89
N LYS A 244 30.25 5.00 4.78
CA LYS A 244 30.46 6.44 4.81
C LYS A 244 29.31 7.16 5.53
N MET A 245 28.08 6.59 5.48
CA MET A 245 26.88 7.16 6.04
C MET A 245 26.63 6.78 7.52
N GLU A 246 27.38 5.83 8.10
CA GLU A 246 27.21 5.36 9.49
C GLU A 246 27.05 6.47 10.51
N ARG A 247 27.90 7.52 10.44
CA ARG A 247 27.90 8.65 11.37
C ARG A 247 26.68 9.56 11.28
N PHE A 248 25.79 9.38 10.29
CA PHE A 248 24.65 10.24 10.05
C PHE A 248 23.34 9.69 10.63
N ASP A 249 23.39 8.63 11.44
CA ASP A 249 22.22 8.05 12.13
C ASP A 249 21.06 7.77 11.19
N VAL A 250 21.33 7.05 10.09
CA VAL A 250 20.34 6.61 9.13
C VAL A 250 19.58 5.41 9.72
N GLN A 251 18.24 5.50 9.78
CA GLN A 251 17.39 4.49 10.40
C GLN A 251 17.44 3.15 9.63
N PHE A 252 17.40 3.20 8.31
CA PHE A 252 17.63 2.07 7.41
C PHE A 252 17.91 2.55 5.99
N ALA A 253 18.52 1.66 5.20
CA ALA A 253 18.73 1.83 3.77
C ALA A 253 17.81 0.88 3.00
N GLU A 254 16.96 1.46 2.13
CA GLU A 254 16.00 0.74 1.32
C GLU A 254 16.63 0.36 -0.02
N GLN A 255 16.44 -0.90 -0.42
CA GLN A 255 16.84 -1.55 -1.67
C GLN A 255 18.16 -1.04 -2.28
N PRO A 256 19.30 -1.33 -1.64
CA PRO A 256 20.60 -0.80 -2.08
C PRO A 256 21.05 -1.38 -3.43
N VAL A 257 20.74 -2.65 -3.71
CA VAL A 257 21.20 -3.39 -4.90
C VAL A 257 20.02 -3.94 -5.70
N VAL A 258 20.28 -4.41 -6.92
CA VAL A 258 19.24 -4.96 -7.82
C VAL A 258 18.41 -6.06 -7.15
N ALA A 259 17.11 -6.04 -7.39
CA ALA A 259 16.10 -6.86 -6.69
C ALA A 259 16.34 -8.38 -6.80
N TRP A 260 16.84 -8.85 -7.94
CA TRP A 260 17.09 -10.29 -8.18
C TRP A 260 18.33 -10.81 -7.45
N ASP A 261 19.26 -9.94 -7.02
CA ASP A 261 20.51 -10.34 -6.35
C ASP A 261 20.32 -10.45 -4.82
N ILE A 262 19.61 -11.48 -4.39
CA ILE A 262 19.39 -11.78 -2.96
C ILE A 262 20.70 -12.06 -2.23
N ALA A 263 21.66 -12.71 -2.91
CA ALA A 263 22.97 -12.99 -2.32
C ALA A 263 23.78 -11.72 -2.11
N GLY A 264 23.73 -10.79 -3.07
CA GLY A 264 24.33 -9.46 -2.94
C GLY A 264 23.67 -8.64 -1.84
N LEU A 265 22.32 -8.68 -1.73
CA LEU A 265 21.59 -8.00 -0.65
C LEU A 265 22.01 -8.54 0.73
N LYS A 266 22.13 -9.87 0.88
CA LYS A 266 22.69 -10.51 2.10
C LYS A 266 24.10 -10.01 2.40
N ALA A 267 24.98 -9.95 1.39
CA ALA A 267 26.35 -9.47 1.57
C ALA A 267 26.38 -8.00 2.04
N VAL A 268 25.54 -7.15 1.45
CA VAL A 268 25.39 -5.75 1.89
C VAL A 268 24.91 -5.69 3.35
N ARG A 269 23.88 -6.44 3.71
CA ARG A 269 23.37 -6.49 5.09
C ARG A 269 24.45 -6.91 6.09
N ALA A 270 25.23 -7.91 5.76
CA ALA A 270 26.28 -8.42 6.66
C ALA A 270 27.42 -7.42 6.92
N GLU A 271 27.68 -6.53 5.96
CA GLU A 271 28.78 -5.55 6.02
C GLU A 271 28.33 -4.13 6.35
N SER A 272 27.01 -3.89 6.34
CA SER A 272 26.42 -2.56 6.57
C SER A 272 26.27 -2.25 8.06
N PRO A 273 26.70 -1.08 8.54
CA PRO A 273 26.35 -0.59 9.88
C PRO A 273 24.90 -0.08 9.96
N ILE A 274 24.22 0.07 8.83
CA ILE A 274 22.86 0.56 8.70
C ILE A 274 21.93 -0.60 8.35
N PRO A 275 20.81 -0.81 9.04
CA PRO A 275 19.83 -1.85 8.72
C PRO A 275 19.32 -1.76 7.28
N ILE A 276 19.02 -2.90 6.66
CA ILE A 276 18.56 -3.00 5.27
C ILE A 276 17.07 -3.26 5.20
N CYS A 277 16.38 -2.47 4.37
CA CYS A 277 14.97 -2.66 4.03
C CYS A 277 14.85 -3.17 2.59
N ALA A 278 14.22 -4.34 2.40
CA ALA A 278 13.93 -4.86 1.07
C ALA A 278 12.64 -4.23 0.53
N ASP A 279 12.69 -3.63 -0.67
CA ASP A 279 11.55 -3.08 -1.41
C ASP A 279 11.30 -3.87 -2.70
N GLU A 280 12.07 -3.63 -3.75
CA GLU A 280 11.88 -4.27 -5.03
C GLU A 280 12.21 -5.77 -5.01
N ALA A 281 12.90 -6.26 -3.98
CA ALA A 281 13.15 -7.69 -3.79
C ALA A 281 11.94 -8.44 -3.16
N VAL A 282 10.90 -7.75 -2.66
CA VAL A 282 9.71 -8.37 -2.07
C VAL A 282 8.44 -7.91 -2.78
N PHE A 283 7.92 -8.75 -3.65
CA PHE A 283 6.64 -8.55 -4.35
C PHE A 283 5.54 -9.43 -3.73
N LEU A 284 5.78 -10.73 -3.68
CA LEU A 284 4.79 -11.73 -3.30
C LEU A 284 5.17 -12.44 -2.00
N PRO A 285 4.22 -13.11 -1.33
CA PRO A 285 4.48 -13.82 -0.08
C PRO A 285 5.65 -14.79 -0.13
N HIS A 286 5.88 -15.45 -1.29
CA HIS A 286 7.01 -16.36 -1.45
C HIS A 286 8.37 -15.64 -1.52
N ASP A 287 8.43 -14.37 -1.94
CA ASP A 287 9.66 -13.59 -1.92
C ASP A 287 10.04 -13.22 -0.48
N ALA A 288 9.05 -12.88 0.36
CA ALA A 288 9.29 -12.69 1.79
C ALA A 288 9.93 -13.93 2.42
N LEU A 289 9.44 -15.15 2.12
CA LEU A 289 10.03 -16.39 2.60
C LEU A 289 11.46 -16.61 2.09
N LYS A 290 11.74 -16.26 0.83
CA LYS A 290 13.11 -16.36 0.26
C LYS A 290 14.07 -15.41 0.97
N LEU A 291 13.68 -14.16 1.19
CA LEU A 291 14.50 -13.16 1.86
C LEU A 291 14.76 -13.51 3.32
N ILE A 292 13.77 -14.03 4.04
CA ILE A 292 13.90 -14.52 5.42
C ILE A 292 14.92 -15.69 5.47
N LYS A 293 14.74 -16.70 4.63
CA LYS A 293 15.67 -17.85 4.56
C LYS A 293 17.09 -17.47 4.20
N ALA A 294 17.25 -16.45 3.37
CA ALA A 294 18.55 -15.93 2.99
C ALA A 294 19.16 -15.01 4.07
N GLU A 295 18.38 -14.53 5.05
CA GLU A 295 18.79 -13.49 6.00
C GLU A 295 19.27 -12.23 5.29
N ALA A 296 18.54 -11.80 4.23
CA ALA A 296 19.00 -10.79 3.30
C ALA A 296 18.62 -9.35 3.68
N CYS A 297 17.71 -9.14 4.65
CA CYS A 297 17.29 -7.82 5.09
C CYS A 297 16.79 -7.82 6.54
N ASP A 298 16.53 -6.64 7.08
CA ASP A 298 16.04 -6.39 8.44
C ASP A 298 14.58 -5.95 8.45
N TYR A 299 14.13 -5.33 7.37
CA TYR A 299 12.76 -4.82 7.17
C TYR A 299 12.24 -5.16 5.79
N PHE A 300 10.90 -5.20 5.64
CA PHE A 300 10.24 -5.22 4.34
C PHE A 300 9.50 -3.92 4.09
N ASN A 301 9.62 -3.37 2.88
CA ASN A 301 8.71 -2.37 2.37
C ASN A 301 7.64 -3.04 1.50
N ILE A 302 6.43 -3.11 2.00
CA ILE A 302 5.26 -3.65 1.31
C ILE A 302 4.60 -2.52 0.52
N LYS A 303 4.33 -2.74 -0.77
CA LYS A 303 3.52 -1.81 -1.58
C LYS A 303 2.39 -2.58 -2.25
N LEU A 304 1.16 -2.03 -2.18
CA LEU A 304 -0.01 -2.71 -2.75
C LEU A 304 0.17 -2.99 -4.24
N MET A 305 0.82 -2.06 -4.95
CA MET A 305 1.10 -2.18 -6.39
C MET A 305 2.07 -3.30 -6.74
N LYS A 306 2.97 -3.68 -5.84
CA LYS A 306 3.88 -4.83 -6.01
C LYS A 306 3.22 -6.13 -5.58
N ALA A 307 2.53 -6.09 -4.45
CA ALA A 307 1.92 -7.28 -3.85
C ALA A 307 0.67 -7.77 -4.59
N GLY A 308 0.08 -6.94 -5.45
CA GLY A 308 -1.22 -7.24 -6.08
C GLY A 308 -2.39 -7.03 -5.12
N GLY A 309 -2.25 -6.05 -4.19
CA GLY A 309 -3.32 -5.59 -3.32
C GLY A 309 -3.15 -5.87 -1.83
N MET A 310 -4.21 -5.65 -1.08
CA MET A 310 -4.27 -5.77 0.38
C MET A 310 -4.09 -7.21 0.86
N THR A 311 -4.69 -8.18 0.16
CA THR A 311 -4.64 -9.61 0.50
C THR A 311 -3.22 -10.12 0.63
N ASN A 312 -2.39 -9.95 -0.39
CA ASN A 312 -0.99 -10.39 -0.34
C ASN A 312 -0.13 -9.51 0.57
N SER A 313 -0.44 -8.21 0.68
CA SER A 313 0.24 -7.32 1.62
C SER A 313 0.11 -7.82 3.05
N MET A 314 -1.09 -8.23 3.46
CA MET A 314 -1.31 -8.85 4.77
C MET A 314 -0.61 -10.20 4.91
N ARG A 315 -0.61 -11.05 3.87
CA ARG A 315 0.13 -12.32 3.89
C ARG A 315 1.63 -12.10 4.08
N ILE A 316 2.22 -11.10 3.40
CA ILE A 316 3.63 -10.73 3.59
C ILE A 316 3.85 -10.25 5.04
N ALA A 317 2.98 -9.38 5.55
CA ALA A 317 3.08 -8.89 6.93
C ALA A 317 2.99 -10.03 7.96
N HIS A 318 2.08 -11.01 7.79
CA HIS A 318 1.97 -12.17 8.67
C HIS A 318 3.21 -13.09 8.61
N ILE A 319 3.78 -13.29 7.42
CA ILE A 319 5.03 -14.05 7.26
C ILE A 319 6.19 -13.34 7.96
N ALA A 320 6.27 -12.02 7.82
CA ALA A 320 7.26 -11.18 8.48
C ALA A 320 7.10 -11.22 10.02
N ASP A 321 5.86 -11.10 10.53
CA ASP A 321 5.56 -11.20 11.97
C ASP A 321 6.02 -12.55 12.55
N ALA A 322 5.74 -13.65 11.86
CA ALA A 322 6.19 -14.99 12.26
C ALA A 322 7.73 -15.15 12.28
N ALA A 323 8.45 -14.32 11.51
CA ALA A 323 9.91 -14.27 11.50
C ALA A 323 10.51 -13.14 12.35
N ASN A 324 9.68 -12.42 13.12
CA ASN A 324 10.07 -11.24 13.91
C ASN A 324 10.71 -10.12 13.07
N ILE A 325 10.22 -9.95 11.84
CA ILE A 325 10.61 -8.85 10.94
C ILE A 325 9.52 -7.79 10.96
N GLN A 326 9.91 -6.54 11.14
CA GLN A 326 9.03 -5.40 11.04
C GLN A 326 8.89 -4.93 9.59
N CYS A 327 7.75 -4.30 9.28
CA CYS A 327 7.43 -3.85 7.94
C CYS A 327 7.19 -2.34 7.89
N MET A 328 7.39 -1.82 6.69
CA MET A 328 6.88 -0.56 6.20
C MET A 328 5.80 -0.84 5.16
N VAL A 329 4.85 0.06 5.00
CA VAL A 329 4.01 0.14 3.80
C VAL A 329 4.35 1.42 3.08
N GLY A 330 4.77 1.26 1.83
CA GLY A 330 5.11 2.38 0.94
C GLY A 330 4.15 2.52 -0.24
N CYS A 331 4.46 3.47 -1.11
CA CYS A 331 3.67 3.78 -2.30
C CYS A 331 4.55 3.92 -3.56
N MET A 332 3.89 4.02 -4.71
CA MET A 332 4.43 4.51 -5.99
C MET A 332 4.00 5.98 -6.17
N LEU A 333 3.17 6.26 -7.18
CA LEU A 333 2.61 7.60 -7.46
C LEU A 333 1.07 7.56 -7.43
N GLU A 334 0.52 6.88 -6.43
CA GLU A 334 -0.92 6.71 -6.25
C GLU A 334 -1.61 7.99 -5.82
N THR A 335 -2.91 8.09 -6.13
CA THR A 335 -3.80 9.06 -5.51
C THR A 335 -4.18 8.63 -4.09
N ARG A 336 -4.89 9.50 -3.36
CA ARG A 336 -5.39 9.14 -2.02
C ARG A 336 -6.34 7.92 -2.02
N LEU A 337 -6.84 7.46 -3.17
CA LEU A 337 -7.65 6.24 -3.25
C LEU A 337 -6.83 5.01 -2.82
N ALA A 338 -5.76 4.69 -3.55
CA ALA A 338 -4.92 3.54 -3.20
C ALA A 338 -4.11 3.77 -1.92
N LEU A 339 -3.68 5.01 -1.65
CA LEU A 339 -3.03 5.34 -0.38
C LEU A 339 -3.95 5.10 0.82
N THR A 340 -5.26 5.34 0.69
CA THR A 340 -6.22 5.00 1.76
C THR A 340 -6.32 3.50 1.97
N ALA A 341 -6.34 2.70 0.90
CA ALA A 341 -6.30 1.24 1.03
C ALA A 341 -5.01 0.77 1.71
N ALA A 342 -3.86 1.35 1.36
CA ALA A 342 -2.58 1.09 2.02
C ALA A 342 -2.62 1.48 3.51
N ALA A 343 -3.22 2.63 3.83
CA ALA A 343 -3.40 3.09 5.20
C ALA A 343 -4.28 2.13 6.03
N HIS A 344 -5.32 1.54 5.45
CA HIS A 344 -6.11 0.48 6.11
C HIS A 344 -5.25 -0.75 6.44
N VAL A 345 -4.31 -1.13 5.57
CA VAL A 345 -3.38 -2.24 5.85
C VAL A 345 -2.44 -1.87 7.01
N VAL A 346 -1.85 -0.67 7.01
CA VAL A 346 -1.02 -0.19 8.14
C VAL A 346 -1.79 -0.22 9.45
N ALA A 347 -3.02 0.30 9.45
CA ALA A 347 -3.88 0.38 10.63
C ALA A 347 -4.27 -0.99 11.19
N SER A 348 -4.21 -2.05 10.38
CA SER A 348 -4.65 -3.40 10.73
C SER A 348 -3.54 -4.34 11.22
N GLN A 349 -2.26 -4.01 10.99
CA GLN A 349 -1.15 -4.91 11.26
C GLN A 349 -0.14 -4.29 12.24
N ARG A 350 0.05 -4.91 13.41
CA ARG A 350 0.92 -4.39 14.48
C ARG A 350 2.42 -4.35 14.12
N ASN A 351 2.88 -5.26 13.26
CA ASN A 351 4.28 -5.33 12.82
C ASN A 351 4.57 -4.41 11.63
N ILE A 352 3.58 -3.70 11.10
CA ILE A 352 3.80 -2.57 10.19
C ILE A 352 4.00 -1.33 11.05
N VAL A 353 5.26 -0.96 11.22
CA VAL A 353 5.70 0.10 12.15
C VAL A 353 6.10 1.38 11.43
N PHE A 354 6.22 1.34 10.10
CA PHE A 354 6.58 2.47 9.28
C PHE A 354 5.57 2.66 8.14
N ALA A 355 5.33 3.91 7.76
CA ALA A 355 4.54 4.28 6.59
C ALA A 355 5.31 5.30 5.75
N ASP A 356 5.16 5.17 4.42
CA ASP A 356 5.70 6.03 3.36
C ASP A 356 4.56 6.23 2.35
N LEU A 357 3.54 7.04 2.75
CA LEU A 357 2.25 7.21 2.06
C LEU A 357 2.04 8.70 1.70
N ASP A 358 3.00 9.28 1.00
CA ASP A 358 3.11 10.71 0.76
C ASP A 358 2.86 11.14 -0.69
N SER A 359 2.79 10.22 -1.65
CA SER A 359 2.77 10.51 -3.10
C SER A 359 1.66 11.48 -3.54
N HIS A 360 0.50 11.49 -2.87
CA HIS A 360 -0.61 12.41 -3.17
C HIS A 360 -0.20 13.89 -3.06
N GLY A 361 0.79 14.18 -2.21
CA GLY A 361 1.32 15.53 -2.02
C GLY A 361 2.03 16.09 -3.24
N ASP A 362 2.56 15.23 -4.10
CA ASP A 362 3.28 15.59 -5.32
C ASP A 362 2.37 15.71 -6.55
N LEU A 363 1.14 15.21 -6.49
CA LEU A 363 0.16 15.29 -7.57
C LEU A 363 -0.39 16.71 -7.73
N SER A 364 -0.55 17.18 -8.98
CA SER A 364 -1.08 18.51 -9.26
C SER A 364 -2.56 18.68 -8.92
N ILE A 365 -3.32 17.59 -8.91
CA ILE A 365 -4.73 17.53 -8.49
C ILE A 365 -4.97 16.31 -7.60
N ASP A 366 -5.95 16.40 -6.73
CA ASP A 366 -6.45 15.29 -5.92
C ASP A 366 -7.89 14.97 -6.34
N PRO A 367 -8.14 13.85 -7.02
CA PRO A 367 -9.47 13.49 -7.50
C PRO A 367 -10.33 12.76 -6.46
N VAL A 368 -9.87 12.62 -5.21
CA VAL A 368 -10.49 11.76 -4.19
C VAL A 368 -11.30 12.59 -3.20
N VAL A 369 -12.53 12.14 -2.96
CA VAL A 369 -13.44 12.66 -1.92
C VAL A 369 -13.41 11.70 -0.73
N GLY A 370 -13.30 12.22 0.49
CA GLY A 370 -13.10 11.39 1.68
C GLY A 370 -11.69 10.80 1.73
N GLY A 371 -11.57 9.57 2.24
CA GLY A 371 -10.29 8.87 2.36
C GLY A 371 -9.42 9.35 3.51
N MET A 372 -8.18 8.87 3.52
CA MET A 372 -7.19 9.27 4.52
C MET A 372 -6.95 10.77 4.51
N THR A 373 -6.63 11.33 5.65
CA THR A 373 -6.17 12.71 5.80
C THR A 373 -4.74 12.72 6.36
N VAL A 374 -3.96 13.70 5.93
CA VAL A 374 -2.59 13.90 6.43
C VAL A 374 -2.45 15.33 6.91
N THR A 375 -1.99 15.50 8.15
CA THR A 375 -1.69 16.82 8.70
C THR A 375 -0.44 17.41 8.05
N PRO A 376 -0.21 18.73 8.14
CA PRO A 376 1.03 19.34 7.66
C PRO A 376 2.32 18.76 8.28
N SER A 377 2.22 18.07 9.41
CA SER A 377 3.32 17.42 10.12
C SER A 377 3.47 15.92 9.85
N GLY A 378 2.67 15.36 8.92
CA GLY A 378 2.78 13.95 8.53
C GLY A 378 2.00 12.97 9.42
N GLU A 379 1.09 13.43 10.28
CA GLU A 379 0.17 12.54 10.98
C GLU A 379 -0.97 12.16 10.02
N LEU A 380 -1.13 10.86 9.76
CA LEU A 380 -2.11 10.28 8.86
C LEU A 380 -3.26 9.68 9.68
N THR A 381 -4.50 9.96 9.27
CA THR A 381 -5.72 9.38 9.86
C THR A 381 -6.49 8.60 8.81
N VAL A 382 -6.83 7.34 9.13
CA VAL A 382 -7.65 6.44 8.32
C VAL A 382 -9.13 6.74 8.56
N PRO A 383 -10.00 6.78 7.53
CA PRO A 383 -11.41 7.10 7.71
C PRO A 383 -12.17 5.99 8.47
N GLU A 384 -13.13 6.41 9.30
CA GLU A 384 -14.05 5.51 10.03
C GLU A 384 -15.34 5.18 9.22
N ALA A 385 -15.47 5.68 8.00
CA ALA A 385 -16.60 5.35 7.13
C ALA A 385 -16.53 3.91 6.61
N PRO A 386 -17.69 3.26 6.30
CA PRO A 386 -17.72 1.91 5.76
C PRO A 386 -16.92 1.74 4.46
N GLY A 387 -16.30 0.59 4.28
CA GLY A 387 -15.42 0.31 3.15
C GLY A 387 -14.06 0.98 3.31
N LEU A 388 -13.51 1.49 2.22
CA LEU A 388 -12.31 2.32 2.23
C LEU A 388 -12.60 3.77 2.69
N GLY A 389 -13.88 4.17 2.76
CA GLY A 389 -14.26 5.54 3.12
C GLY A 389 -13.88 6.59 2.09
N VAL A 390 -13.78 6.19 0.82
CA VAL A 390 -13.38 7.05 -0.31
C VAL A 390 -14.45 7.10 -1.39
N ASP A 391 -14.46 8.17 -2.16
CA ASP A 391 -15.15 8.28 -3.45
C ASP A 391 -14.29 9.10 -4.42
N ILE A 392 -14.70 9.15 -5.69
CA ILE A 392 -14.06 9.96 -6.72
C ILE A 392 -14.91 11.20 -6.99
N ASP A 393 -14.26 12.35 -7.13
CA ASP A 393 -14.91 13.59 -7.51
C ASP A 393 -15.77 13.38 -8.77
N PRO A 394 -17.09 13.61 -8.72
CA PRO A 394 -17.97 13.41 -9.86
C PRO A 394 -17.60 14.24 -11.09
N ALA A 395 -17.02 15.45 -10.91
CA ALA A 395 -16.58 16.29 -12.00
C ALA A 395 -15.30 15.74 -12.65
N PHE A 396 -14.42 15.13 -11.88
CA PHE A 396 -13.26 14.40 -12.41
C PHE A 396 -13.71 13.15 -13.16
N LEU A 397 -14.54 12.30 -12.55
CA LEU A 397 -15.03 11.06 -13.16
C LEU A 397 -15.72 11.28 -14.51
N LYS A 398 -16.51 12.36 -14.65
CA LYS A 398 -17.19 12.72 -15.91
C LYS A 398 -16.24 13.04 -17.06
N LYS A 399 -15.00 13.42 -16.78
CA LYS A 399 -13.99 13.72 -17.81
C LYS A 399 -13.26 12.46 -18.29
N LEU A 400 -13.35 11.38 -17.55
CA LEU A 400 -12.65 10.14 -17.88
C LEU A 400 -13.41 9.36 -18.96
N LYS A 401 -12.66 8.74 -19.86
CA LYS A 401 -13.23 7.79 -20.82
C LYS A 401 -13.26 6.40 -20.20
N LYS A 402 -14.46 5.81 -20.18
CA LYS A 402 -14.63 4.38 -19.85
C LYS A 402 -13.99 3.54 -20.96
N VAL A 403 -13.17 2.54 -20.60
CA VAL A 403 -12.40 1.67 -21.49
C VAL A 403 -13.06 0.30 -21.62
#